data_686d110a1bc883354593174e3dd4ca3a
#
_entry.id   686d110a1bc883354593174e3dd4ca3a
#
_cell.length_a   1.000
_cell.length_b   1.000
_cell.length_c   1.000
_cell.angle_alpha   90.00
_cell.angle_beta   90.00
_cell.angle_gamma   90.00
#
_symmetry.space_group_name_H-M   'P 1'
#
loop_
_entity.id
_entity.type
_entity.pdbx_description
1 polymer ?
#
loop_
_entity_poly.entity_id
_entity_poly.type
_entity_poly.pdbx_seq_one_letter_code
_entity_poly.pdbx_strand_id
1 'polypeptide(L)'
;AMQRSKDKLNYQGKHFDFVGFDELTQFSWEEYSYMFSRNRPGGEGTRVYIRATANPGGPGHSWVKQRFITAGEPLKPISEQHTVYKPDGTEVKIKRSRVFVPASVFDNEKLLKNDPAYLASLSMLPTAEKKALLYGDWDSFSGQVFSEWRDDPVHYEDRLWTHVIKPFEIPKHWAIVRGFDFGYTKPFSVGWYAVDTEGCIYRIREYYGCTEKPNEGIRLEPSVIAENIRKIECDDPNIKGRNVYGVADPSIFDKSRDVSVVDLMTRAPKFVI
;
A
#
# COMPACT_ATOMS: atom_id res chain seq x y z
N ALA A 1 -18.71 11.15 15.77
CA ALA A 1 -17.38 10.68 15.31
C ALA A 1 -17.45 9.22 14.90
N MET A 2 -16.71 8.82 13.90
CA MET A 2 -16.55 7.42 13.51
C MET A 2 -15.31 6.87 14.21
N GLN A 3 -15.51 6.08 15.27
CA GLN A 3 -14.42 5.44 16.02
C GLN A 3 -14.31 3.94 15.71
N ARG A 4 -15.38 3.37 15.16
CA ARG A 4 -15.44 1.95 14.75
C ARG A 4 -16.09 1.86 13.38
N SER A 5 -15.73 0.86 12.59
CA SER A 5 -16.26 0.68 11.22
C SER A 5 -17.79 0.66 11.13
N LYS A 6 -18.47 0.17 12.17
CA LYS A 6 -19.94 0.21 12.24
C LYS A 6 -20.54 1.60 12.46
N ASP A 7 -19.77 2.57 12.97
CA ASP A 7 -20.26 3.91 13.26
C ASP A 7 -20.66 4.69 12.01
N LYS A 8 -20.16 4.27 10.82
CA LYS A 8 -20.62 4.80 9.52
C LYS A 8 -22.13 4.68 9.34
N LEU A 9 -22.78 3.66 9.95
CA LEU A 9 -24.22 3.46 9.86
C LEU A 9 -25.01 4.54 10.61
N ASN A 10 -24.41 5.23 11.59
CA ASN A 10 -25.02 6.37 12.27
C ASN A 10 -25.31 7.56 11.34
N TYR A 11 -24.72 7.54 10.15
CA TYR A 11 -24.91 8.53 9.10
C TYR A 11 -25.93 8.08 8.05
N GLN A 12 -26.52 6.88 8.19
CA GLN A 12 -27.52 6.39 7.29
C GLN A 12 -28.77 7.31 7.32
N GLY A 13 -29.30 7.62 6.14
CA GLY A 13 -30.45 8.54 5.99
C GLY A 13 -30.10 10.04 6.05
N LYS A 14 -28.92 10.39 6.53
CA LYS A 14 -28.48 11.80 6.61
C LYS A 14 -27.82 12.25 5.29
N HIS A 15 -27.79 13.57 5.08
CA HIS A 15 -27.03 14.20 4.00
C HIS A 15 -26.28 15.42 4.55
N PHE A 16 -25.17 15.76 3.89
CA PHE A 16 -24.30 16.86 4.28
C PHE A 16 -23.76 17.54 3.03
N ASP A 17 -23.83 18.86 3.00
CA ASP A 17 -23.23 19.67 1.93
C ASP A 17 -21.70 19.70 2.03
N PHE A 18 -21.20 19.62 3.25
CA PHE A 18 -19.79 19.55 3.58
C PHE A 18 -19.50 18.36 4.49
N VAL A 19 -18.43 17.63 4.17
CA VAL A 19 -17.87 16.58 5.03
C VAL A 19 -16.39 16.90 5.25
N GLY A 20 -16.02 17.05 6.52
CA GLY A 20 -14.63 17.23 6.95
C GLY A 20 -14.11 15.97 7.61
N PHE A 21 -12.94 15.50 7.18
CA PHE A 21 -12.17 14.48 7.89
C PHE A 21 -10.95 15.13 8.52
N ASP A 22 -10.79 14.95 9.80
CA ASP A 22 -9.56 15.26 10.49
C ASP A 22 -8.75 13.99 10.65
N GLU A 23 -7.44 14.06 10.38
CA GLU A 23 -6.55 12.89 10.37
C GLU A 23 -7.07 11.74 9.46
N LEU A 24 -7.21 12.02 8.16
CA LEU A 24 -7.79 11.07 7.19
C LEU A 24 -7.11 9.68 7.20
N THR A 25 -5.84 9.62 7.55
CA THR A 25 -5.09 8.37 7.68
C THR A 25 -5.54 7.48 8.84
N GLN A 26 -6.39 7.96 9.73
CA GLN A 26 -7.00 7.16 10.78
C GLN A 26 -8.25 6.39 10.28
N PHE A 27 -8.74 6.69 9.08
CA PHE A 27 -9.93 6.06 8.50
C PHE A 27 -9.55 5.02 7.46
N SER A 28 -10.35 3.94 7.38
CA SER A 28 -10.29 2.99 6.27
C SER A 28 -10.87 3.62 4.99
N TRP A 29 -10.49 3.07 3.84
CA TRP A 29 -11.10 3.44 2.56
C TRP A 29 -12.62 3.26 2.57
N GLU A 30 -13.13 2.21 3.22
CA GLU A 30 -14.55 1.92 3.32
C GLU A 30 -15.31 3.03 4.07
N GLU A 31 -14.76 3.52 5.17
CA GLU A 31 -15.38 4.61 5.95
C GLU A 31 -15.37 5.93 5.17
N TYR A 32 -14.25 6.25 4.54
CA TYR A 32 -14.12 7.45 3.71
C TYR A 32 -15.06 7.43 2.51
N SER A 33 -15.07 6.33 1.74
CA SER A 33 -15.89 6.20 0.54
C SER A 33 -17.39 6.12 0.84
N TYR A 34 -17.78 5.57 1.99
CA TYR A 34 -19.17 5.56 2.43
C TYR A 34 -19.75 6.97 2.53
N MET A 35 -18.96 7.95 2.98
CA MET A 35 -19.41 9.33 3.11
C MET A 35 -19.67 10.01 1.76
N PHE A 36 -19.20 9.48 0.64
CA PHE A 36 -19.52 10.01 -0.70
C PHE A 36 -21.03 9.96 -0.97
N SER A 37 -21.72 8.89 -0.53
CA SER A 37 -23.16 8.76 -0.67
C SER A 37 -23.95 9.67 0.26
N ARG A 38 -23.31 10.21 1.29
CA ARG A 38 -23.89 11.17 2.26
C ARG A 38 -23.61 12.62 1.88
N ASN A 39 -22.58 12.86 1.06
CA ASN A 39 -22.21 14.19 0.58
C ASN A 39 -23.04 14.57 -0.65
N ARG A 40 -24.20 15.14 -0.40
CA ARG A 40 -25.18 15.53 -1.41
C ARG A 40 -25.88 16.83 -1.01
N PRO A 41 -26.35 17.66 -1.98
CA PRO A 41 -26.91 18.95 -1.69
C PRO A 41 -28.21 18.83 -0.88
N GLY A 42 -28.35 19.71 0.13
CA GLY A 42 -29.58 19.87 0.89
C GLY A 42 -30.62 20.74 0.18
N GLY A 43 -30.22 21.52 -0.84
CA GLY A 43 -31.07 22.39 -1.62
C GLY A 43 -30.45 22.80 -2.95
N GLU A 44 -31.21 23.47 -3.78
CA GLU A 44 -30.75 23.97 -5.08
C GLU A 44 -29.63 25.01 -4.91
N GLY A 45 -28.60 24.93 -5.77
CA GLY A 45 -27.44 25.83 -5.72
C GLY A 45 -26.41 25.53 -4.64
N THR A 46 -26.65 24.55 -3.77
CA THR A 46 -25.70 24.19 -2.71
C THR A 46 -24.48 23.47 -3.29
N ARG A 47 -23.29 23.99 -3.00
CA ARG A 47 -22.04 23.34 -3.37
C ARG A 47 -21.71 22.22 -2.36
N VAL A 48 -21.47 21.01 -2.89
CA VAL A 48 -21.05 19.85 -2.08
C VAL A 48 -19.57 19.55 -2.28
N TYR A 49 -18.86 19.31 -1.17
CA TYR A 49 -17.45 18.96 -1.22
C TYR A 49 -17.00 18.24 0.04
N ILE A 50 -15.86 17.56 -0.07
CA ILE A 50 -15.18 16.88 1.03
C ILE A 50 -13.80 17.52 1.19
N ARG A 51 -13.40 17.78 2.43
CA ARG A 51 -12.04 18.16 2.78
C ARG A 51 -11.48 17.22 3.83
N ALA A 52 -10.17 17.09 3.85
CA ALA A 52 -9.49 16.28 4.84
C ALA A 52 -8.15 16.89 5.20
N THR A 53 -7.77 16.78 6.47
CA THR A 53 -6.40 16.93 6.93
C THR A 53 -5.79 15.54 7.08
N ALA A 54 -4.49 15.38 6.93
CA ALA A 54 -3.80 14.14 7.16
C ALA A 54 -2.31 14.35 7.39
N ASN A 55 -1.77 13.60 8.32
CA ASN A 55 -0.35 13.36 8.45
C ASN A 55 -0.01 11.95 7.94
N PRO A 56 1.22 11.71 7.45
CA PRO A 56 1.68 10.37 7.14
C PRO A 56 1.61 9.45 8.36
N GLY A 57 1.28 8.18 8.14
CA GLY A 57 1.10 7.18 9.21
C GLY A 57 -0.36 6.76 9.41
N GLY A 58 -0.59 5.85 10.36
CA GLY A 58 -1.92 5.31 10.66
C GLY A 58 -2.41 4.22 9.68
N PRO A 59 -3.56 3.59 10.01
CA PRO A 59 -4.07 2.43 9.26
C PRO A 59 -4.47 2.75 7.81
N GLY A 60 -4.84 3.98 7.52
CA GLY A 60 -5.23 4.45 6.19
C GLY A 60 -4.09 5.03 5.37
N HIS A 61 -2.85 5.05 5.87
CA HIS A 61 -1.71 5.66 5.20
C HIS A 61 -1.59 5.26 3.72
N SER A 62 -1.60 3.97 3.45
CA SER A 62 -1.36 3.43 2.10
C SER A 62 -2.38 3.91 1.08
N TRP A 63 -3.69 3.85 1.39
CA TRP A 63 -4.72 4.27 0.45
C TRP A 63 -4.76 5.80 0.28
N VAL A 64 -4.46 6.57 1.34
CA VAL A 64 -4.37 8.04 1.25
C VAL A 64 -3.20 8.44 0.36
N LYS A 65 -2.01 7.84 0.60
CA LYS A 65 -0.83 8.05 -0.23
C LYS A 65 -1.12 7.72 -1.69
N GLN A 66 -1.64 6.53 -1.98
CA GLN A 66 -1.96 6.11 -3.35
C GLN A 66 -2.97 7.04 -4.02
N ARG A 67 -4.00 7.48 -3.28
CA ARG A 67 -5.08 8.29 -3.85
C ARG A 67 -4.68 9.74 -4.10
N PHE A 68 -3.90 10.35 -3.22
CA PHE A 68 -3.68 11.79 -3.21
C PHE A 68 -2.23 12.18 -3.51
N ILE A 69 -1.26 11.41 -3.05
CA ILE A 69 0.16 11.77 -3.12
C ILE A 69 0.79 11.25 -4.41
N THR A 70 0.70 9.93 -4.66
CA THR A 70 1.34 9.29 -5.83
C THR A 70 0.49 9.36 -7.09
N ALA A 71 -0.79 9.73 -6.98
CA ALA A 71 -1.71 9.77 -8.12
C ALA A 71 -1.53 10.99 -9.03
N GLY A 72 -0.79 12.01 -8.61
CA GLY A 72 -0.56 13.22 -9.39
C GLY A 72 0.29 14.25 -8.66
N GLU A 73 0.62 15.33 -9.37
CA GLU A 73 1.44 16.40 -8.81
C GLU A 73 0.66 17.20 -7.74
N PRO A 74 1.34 17.67 -6.68
CA PRO A 74 0.76 18.57 -5.69
C PRO A 74 0.12 19.80 -6.33
N LEU A 75 -0.97 20.29 -5.75
CA LEU A 75 -1.74 21.48 -6.18
C LEU A 75 -2.42 21.33 -7.55
N LYS A 76 -2.19 20.25 -8.29
CA LYS A 76 -2.88 19.99 -9.56
C LYS A 76 -4.09 19.09 -9.35
N PRO A 77 -5.27 19.41 -9.98
CA PRO A 77 -6.44 18.56 -9.87
C PRO A 77 -6.23 17.20 -10.54
N ILE A 78 -6.42 16.12 -9.78
CA ILE A 78 -6.48 14.75 -10.27
C ILE A 78 -7.94 14.47 -10.65
N SER A 79 -8.20 14.19 -11.91
CA SER A 79 -9.56 13.95 -12.42
C SER A 79 -9.80 12.48 -12.70
N GLU A 80 -10.94 11.97 -12.24
CA GLU A 80 -11.42 10.60 -12.49
C GLU A 80 -12.76 10.68 -13.23
N GLN A 81 -12.92 9.85 -14.25
CA GLN A 81 -14.17 9.69 -14.98
C GLN A 81 -14.82 8.37 -14.56
N HIS A 82 -16.06 8.47 -14.12
CA HIS A 82 -16.88 7.32 -13.73
C HIS A 82 -18.00 7.15 -14.76
N THR A 83 -18.19 5.91 -15.21
CA THR A 83 -19.29 5.54 -16.08
C THR A 83 -20.40 4.91 -15.25
N VAL A 84 -21.61 5.42 -15.38
CA VAL A 84 -22.83 4.91 -14.74
C VAL A 84 -23.85 4.62 -15.83
N TYR A 85 -24.52 3.47 -15.75
CA TYR A 85 -25.58 3.09 -16.65
C TYR A 85 -26.93 3.37 -16.01
N LYS A 86 -27.82 4.08 -16.75
CA LYS A 86 -29.21 4.26 -16.36
C LYS A 86 -29.98 2.94 -16.52
N PRO A 87 -31.17 2.81 -15.91
CA PRO A 87 -32.01 1.61 -16.08
C PRO A 87 -32.39 1.32 -17.56
N ASP A 88 -32.39 2.33 -18.41
CA ASP A 88 -32.64 2.23 -19.85
C ASP A 88 -31.40 1.84 -20.68
N GLY A 89 -30.26 1.56 -20.01
CA GLY A 89 -29.00 1.24 -20.67
C GLY A 89 -28.16 2.45 -21.12
N THR A 90 -28.66 3.67 -20.95
CA THR A 90 -27.94 4.88 -21.35
C THR A 90 -26.70 5.08 -20.48
N GLU A 91 -25.55 5.25 -21.13
CA GLU A 91 -24.26 5.55 -20.47
C GLU A 91 -24.19 7.02 -20.06
N VAL A 92 -23.84 7.27 -18.79
CA VAL A 92 -23.58 8.61 -18.25
C VAL A 92 -22.16 8.67 -17.70
N LYS A 93 -21.35 9.59 -18.25
CA LYS A 93 -19.97 9.84 -17.81
C LYS A 93 -19.96 11.00 -16.81
N ILE A 94 -19.50 10.73 -15.60
CA ILE A 94 -19.43 11.71 -14.52
C ILE A 94 -17.95 11.93 -14.17
N LYS A 95 -17.51 13.18 -14.22
CA LYS A 95 -16.16 13.58 -13.85
C LYS A 95 -16.14 14.05 -12.41
N ARG A 96 -15.20 13.51 -11.61
CA ARG A 96 -14.88 13.99 -10.26
C ARG A 96 -13.42 14.37 -10.20
N SER A 97 -13.11 15.35 -9.38
CA SER A 97 -11.72 15.76 -9.15
C SER A 97 -11.39 15.82 -7.67
N ARG A 98 -10.12 15.65 -7.38
CA ARG A 98 -9.52 15.87 -6.06
C ARG A 98 -8.19 16.57 -6.23
N VAL A 99 -7.70 17.17 -5.17
CA VAL A 99 -6.40 17.85 -5.16
C VAL A 99 -5.70 17.56 -3.83
N PHE A 100 -4.40 17.35 -3.90
CA PHE A 100 -3.54 17.33 -2.74
C PHE A 100 -2.88 18.69 -2.56
N VAL A 101 -3.00 19.25 -1.36
CA VAL A 101 -2.36 20.49 -0.97
C VAL A 101 -1.32 20.13 0.10
N PRO A 102 -0.02 20.10 -0.23
CA PRO A 102 1.01 19.85 0.76
C PRO A 102 1.07 20.99 1.76
N ALA A 103 1.35 20.66 3.01
CA ALA A 103 1.60 21.61 4.07
C ALA A 103 2.66 21.03 5.01
N SER A 104 3.53 21.86 5.51
CA SER A 104 4.53 21.52 6.51
C SER A 104 4.34 22.38 7.76
N VAL A 105 4.96 22.00 8.86
CA VAL A 105 4.96 22.83 10.06
C VAL A 105 5.57 24.20 9.80
N PHE A 106 6.50 24.29 8.84
CA PHE A 106 7.19 25.55 8.47
C PHE A 106 6.27 26.54 7.77
N ASP A 107 5.16 26.09 7.19
CA ASP A 107 4.14 26.95 6.57
C ASP A 107 3.25 27.64 7.61
N ASN A 108 3.31 27.21 8.88
CA ASN A 108 2.53 27.78 9.98
C ASN A 108 3.35 28.81 10.79
N GLU A 109 3.67 29.94 10.16
CA GLU A 109 4.43 31.03 10.79
C GLU A 109 3.84 31.49 12.14
N LYS A 110 2.51 31.48 12.26
CA LYS A 110 1.84 31.90 13.48
C LYS A 110 2.11 30.93 14.63
N LEU A 111 2.10 29.62 14.37
CA LEU A 111 2.45 28.61 15.36
C LEU A 111 3.89 28.77 15.81
N LEU A 112 4.82 28.87 14.85
CA LEU A 112 6.26 28.96 15.12
C LEU A 112 6.62 30.26 15.88
N LYS A 113 5.90 31.33 15.61
CA LYS A 113 6.09 32.59 16.34
C LYS A 113 5.57 32.51 17.79
N ASN A 114 4.45 31.81 18.00
CA ASN A 114 3.83 31.71 19.32
C ASN A 114 4.51 30.63 20.20
N ASP A 115 5.00 29.55 19.59
CA ASP A 115 5.69 28.46 20.27
C ASP A 115 6.92 27.98 19.47
N PRO A 116 8.06 28.68 19.57
CA PRO A 116 9.31 28.25 18.93
C PRO A 116 9.81 26.88 19.44
N ALA A 117 9.43 26.49 20.67
CA ALA A 117 9.85 25.22 21.27
C ALA A 117 9.14 24.01 20.65
N TYR A 118 8.05 24.23 19.91
CA TYR A 118 7.31 23.14 19.24
C TYR A 118 8.19 22.35 18.25
N LEU A 119 9.06 23.04 17.50
CA LEU A 119 10.02 22.38 16.60
C LEU A 119 11.02 21.49 17.36
N ALA A 120 11.46 21.94 18.52
CA ALA A 120 12.34 21.12 19.37
C ALA A 120 11.61 19.85 19.85
N SER A 121 10.35 19.97 20.26
CA SER A 121 9.53 18.84 20.66
C SER A 121 9.37 17.82 19.51
N LEU A 122 9.09 18.27 18.29
CA LEU A 122 9.00 17.40 17.12
C LEU A 122 10.35 16.77 16.77
N SER A 123 11.47 17.46 17.00
CA SER A 123 12.80 16.92 16.72
C SER A 123 13.21 15.77 17.65
N MET A 124 12.58 15.64 18.80
CA MET A 124 12.82 14.57 19.79
C MET A 124 12.05 13.27 19.45
N LEU A 125 11.12 13.31 18.51
CA LEU A 125 10.37 12.15 18.08
C LEU A 125 11.26 11.10 17.37
N PRO A 126 10.84 9.82 17.34
CA PRO A 126 11.47 8.80 16.52
C PRO A 126 11.61 9.25 15.05
N THR A 127 12.66 8.81 14.38
CA THR A 127 13.03 9.30 13.04
C THR A 127 11.87 9.27 12.03
N ALA A 128 11.07 8.20 12.00
CA ALA A 128 9.93 8.09 11.09
C ALA A 128 8.85 9.13 11.39
N GLU A 129 8.47 9.27 12.66
CA GLU A 129 7.45 10.25 13.10
C GLU A 129 7.95 11.69 12.88
N LYS A 130 9.23 11.96 13.18
CA LYS A 130 9.85 13.24 12.89
C LYS A 130 9.78 13.60 11.42
N LYS A 131 10.15 12.69 10.52
CA LYS A 131 10.08 12.91 9.08
C LYS A 131 8.63 13.15 8.61
N ALA A 132 7.69 12.36 9.12
CA ALA A 132 6.27 12.50 8.82
C ALA A 132 5.71 13.86 9.25
N LEU A 133 5.99 14.31 10.48
CA LEU A 133 5.37 15.51 11.06
C LEU A 133 6.10 16.81 10.71
N LEU A 134 7.44 16.79 10.62
CA LEU A 134 8.21 17.99 10.25
C LEU A 134 8.19 18.25 8.74
N TYR A 135 8.33 17.19 7.94
CA TYR A 135 8.57 17.33 6.49
C TYR A 135 7.40 16.83 5.64
N GLY A 136 6.37 16.24 6.26
CA GLY A 136 5.26 15.65 5.53
C GLY A 136 5.70 14.47 4.65
N ASP A 137 6.71 13.71 5.11
CA ASP A 137 7.29 12.59 4.36
C ASP A 137 6.34 11.39 4.37
N TRP A 138 5.74 11.12 3.23
CA TRP A 138 4.82 10.00 3.02
C TRP A 138 5.51 8.66 2.76
N ASP A 139 6.83 8.63 2.67
CA ASP A 139 7.62 7.41 2.53
C ASP A 139 8.10 6.86 3.87
N SER A 140 8.06 7.67 4.92
CA SER A 140 8.41 7.27 6.29
C SER A 140 7.16 7.07 7.15
N PHE A 141 6.98 5.86 7.72
CA PHE A 141 5.86 5.59 8.63
C PHE A 141 6.29 4.66 9.78
N SER A 142 5.55 4.75 10.89
CA SER A 142 5.79 3.89 12.06
C SER A 142 5.52 2.43 11.73
N GLY A 143 6.44 1.55 12.13
CA GLY A 143 6.39 0.11 11.84
C GLY A 143 7.13 -0.31 10.56
N GLN A 144 7.76 0.61 9.86
CA GLN A 144 8.66 0.29 8.75
C GLN A 144 9.93 -0.36 9.29
N VAL A 145 10.24 -1.58 8.83
CA VAL A 145 11.44 -2.32 9.24
C VAL A 145 12.71 -1.64 8.71
N PHE A 146 12.65 -1.15 7.46
CA PHE A 146 13.74 -0.43 6.81
C PHE A 146 13.35 1.04 6.65
N SER A 147 13.74 1.85 7.62
CA SER A 147 13.43 3.30 7.64
C SER A 147 14.12 4.09 6.53
N GLU A 148 15.19 3.55 5.97
CA GLU A 148 15.96 4.13 4.88
C GLU A 148 15.39 3.76 3.49
N TRP A 149 14.41 2.85 3.43
CA TRP A 149 13.80 2.46 2.15
C TRP A 149 13.24 3.68 1.44
N ARG A 150 13.67 3.88 0.21
CA ARG A 150 13.25 5.00 -0.64
C ARG A 150 12.90 4.50 -2.03
N ASP A 151 11.77 4.96 -2.53
CA ASP A 151 11.33 4.80 -3.92
C ASP A 151 11.32 6.20 -4.55
N ASP A 152 12.38 6.51 -5.31
CA ASP A 152 12.55 7.80 -5.95
C ASP A 152 12.63 7.63 -7.48
N PRO A 153 11.52 7.87 -8.21
CA PRO A 153 11.45 7.67 -9.66
C PRO A 153 12.42 8.53 -10.46
N VAL A 154 12.86 9.68 -9.92
CA VAL A 154 13.83 10.56 -10.59
C VAL A 154 15.19 9.88 -10.71
N HIS A 155 15.50 9.00 -9.75
CA HIS A 155 16.79 8.32 -9.64
C HIS A 155 16.79 6.85 -10.08
N TYR A 156 15.75 6.37 -10.77
CA TYR A 156 15.71 4.98 -11.24
C TYR A 156 16.82 4.62 -12.24
N GLU A 157 17.31 5.59 -13.01
CA GLU A 157 18.36 5.39 -14.00
C GLU A 157 19.76 5.43 -13.40
N ASP A 158 20.06 6.44 -12.60
CA ASP A 158 21.37 6.63 -12.00
C ASP A 158 21.60 5.77 -10.75
N ARG A 159 20.53 5.18 -10.19
CA ARG A 159 20.53 4.30 -9.00
C ARG A 159 21.05 5.00 -7.73
N LEU A 160 21.02 6.32 -7.70
CA LEU A 160 21.41 7.10 -6.54
C LEU A 160 20.18 7.41 -5.68
N TRP A 161 20.34 7.32 -4.37
CA TRP A 161 19.29 7.71 -3.41
C TRP A 161 17.96 6.95 -3.50
N THR A 162 17.91 5.84 -4.23
CA THR A 162 16.72 5.00 -4.39
C THR A 162 17.04 3.53 -4.18
N HIS A 163 16.05 2.77 -3.69
CA HIS A 163 16.10 1.30 -3.59
C HIS A 163 15.28 0.64 -4.71
N VAL A 164 14.53 1.44 -5.48
CA VAL A 164 13.82 0.98 -6.67
C VAL A 164 14.57 1.48 -7.88
N ILE A 165 14.84 0.56 -8.81
CA ILE A 165 15.58 0.84 -10.03
C ILE A 165 14.79 0.39 -11.25
N LYS A 166 15.16 0.89 -12.43
CA LYS A 166 14.54 0.46 -13.67
C LYS A 166 14.74 -1.04 -13.90
N PRO A 167 13.69 -1.78 -14.32
CA PRO A 167 13.84 -3.19 -14.67
C PRO A 167 14.91 -3.40 -15.72
N PHE A 168 15.69 -4.47 -15.57
CA PHE A 168 16.74 -4.88 -16.50
C PHE A 168 16.75 -6.40 -16.66
N GLU A 169 17.36 -6.88 -17.72
CA GLU A 169 17.51 -8.32 -17.96
C GLU A 169 18.49 -8.94 -16.96
N ILE A 170 18.05 -9.98 -16.25
CA ILE A 170 18.87 -10.62 -15.21
C ILE A 170 19.90 -11.57 -15.86
N PRO A 171 21.21 -11.35 -15.68
CA PRO A 171 22.26 -12.19 -16.24
C PRO A 171 22.09 -13.65 -15.83
N LYS A 172 22.31 -14.58 -16.76
CA LYS A 172 22.06 -16.01 -16.56
C LYS A 172 22.92 -16.66 -15.47
N HIS A 173 24.08 -16.10 -15.19
CA HIS A 173 25.00 -16.62 -14.18
C HIS A 173 24.69 -16.16 -12.75
N TRP A 174 23.76 -15.23 -12.56
CA TRP A 174 23.33 -14.81 -11.22
C TRP A 174 22.48 -15.89 -10.56
N ALA A 175 22.64 -16.07 -9.26
CA ALA A 175 21.79 -16.99 -8.51
C ALA A 175 20.37 -16.44 -8.35
N ILE A 176 19.38 -17.33 -8.42
CA ILE A 176 17.97 -16.98 -8.12
C ILE A 176 17.59 -17.66 -6.81
N VAL A 177 17.11 -16.84 -5.87
CA VAL A 177 16.62 -17.30 -4.57
C VAL A 177 15.14 -16.96 -4.46
N ARG A 178 14.35 -17.87 -3.91
CA ARG A 178 12.94 -17.64 -3.56
C ARG A 178 12.78 -17.65 -2.05
N GLY A 179 12.26 -16.57 -1.49
CA GLY A 179 11.81 -16.50 -0.11
C GLY A 179 10.30 -16.75 -0.03
N PHE A 180 9.87 -17.53 0.96
CA PHE A 180 8.46 -17.82 1.20
C PHE A 180 8.10 -17.68 2.66
N ASP A 181 7.08 -16.85 2.94
CA ASP A 181 6.43 -16.71 4.24
C ASP A 181 4.95 -17.09 4.09
N PHE A 182 4.52 -18.11 4.83
CA PHE A 182 3.15 -18.64 4.71
C PHE A 182 2.15 -17.85 5.53
N GLY A 183 1.01 -17.54 4.92
CA GLY A 183 -0.15 -16.98 5.57
C GLY A 183 -1.44 -17.52 4.98
N TYR A 184 -2.47 -17.71 5.80
CA TYR A 184 -3.81 -18.12 5.40
C TYR A 184 -4.82 -17.02 5.66
N THR A 185 -5.02 -16.65 6.93
CA THR A 185 -5.86 -15.50 7.34
C THR A 185 -5.10 -14.19 7.22
N LYS A 186 -3.79 -14.22 7.38
CA LYS A 186 -2.86 -13.16 7.04
C LYS A 186 -2.30 -13.40 5.64
N PRO A 187 -1.86 -12.37 4.93
CA PRO A 187 -1.25 -12.55 3.62
C PRO A 187 -0.03 -13.47 3.68
N PHE A 188 0.14 -14.34 2.70
CA PHE A 188 1.42 -14.97 2.41
C PHE A 188 2.26 -14.08 1.51
N SER A 189 3.58 -14.28 1.54
CA SER A 189 4.52 -13.57 0.69
C SER A 189 5.48 -14.53 0.02
N VAL A 190 5.63 -14.40 -1.29
CA VAL A 190 6.67 -15.08 -2.07
C VAL A 190 7.44 -14.04 -2.85
N GLY A 191 8.75 -13.98 -2.62
CA GLY A 191 9.65 -13.08 -3.35
C GLY A 191 10.71 -13.86 -4.11
N TRP A 192 11.00 -13.48 -5.35
CA TRP A 192 12.15 -13.99 -6.10
C TRP A 192 13.21 -12.91 -6.19
N TYR A 193 14.42 -13.31 -5.89
CA TYR A 193 15.57 -12.44 -5.77
C TYR A 193 16.71 -12.93 -6.66
N ALA A 194 17.26 -12.04 -7.46
CA ALA A 194 18.51 -12.28 -8.16
C ALA A 194 19.67 -11.76 -7.28
N VAL A 195 20.74 -12.54 -7.18
CA VAL A 195 21.94 -12.15 -6.43
C VAL A 195 23.09 -12.06 -7.41
N ASP A 196 23.72 -10.88 -7.47
CA ASP A 196 24.86 -10.66 -8.35
C ASP A 196 26.18 -11.22 -7.75
N THR A 197 27.26 -11.06 -8.49
CA THR A 197 28.59 -11.53 -8.08
C THR A 197 29.19 -10.74 -6.91
N GLU A 198 28.66 -9.57 -6.62
CA GLU A 198 29.09 -8.71 -5.51
C GLU A 198 28.24 -8.90 -4.26
N GLY A 199 27.18 -9.71 -4.38
CA GLY A 199 26.25 -9.99 -3.29
C GLY A 199 25.09 -9.00 -3.18
N CYS A 200 24.90 -8.10 -4.15
CA CYS A 200 23.72 -7.26 -4.20
C CYS A 200 22.48 -8.09 -4.54
N ILE A 201 21.39 -7.79 -3.86
CA ILE A 201 20.13 -8.53 -3.96
C ILE A 201 19.09 -7.67 -4.67
N TYR A 202 18.52 -8.20 -5.76
CA TYR A 202 17.50 -7.54 -6.55
C TYR A 202 16.20 -8.32 -6.47
N ARG A 203 15.13 -7.76 -5.92
CA ARG A 203 13.80 -8.36 -5.99
C ARG A 203 13.27 -8.21 -7.40
N ILE A 204 13.12 -9.33 -8.10
CA ILE A 204 12.73 -9.38 -9.51
C ILE A 204 11.27 -9.76 -9.72
N ARG A 205 10.66 -10.45 -8.75
CA ARG A 205 9.27 -10.88 -8.82
C ARG A 205 8.67 -10.98 -7.42
N GLU A 206 7.36 -10.80 -7.32
CA GLU A 206 6.59 -10.99 -6.09
C GLU A 206 5.26 -11.70 -6.39
N TYR A 207 4.83 -12.56 -5.47
CA TYR A 207 3.49 -13.10 -5.39
C TYR A 207 2.99 -12.94 -3.96
N TYR A 208 2.07 -11.99 -3.77
CA TYR A 208 1.58 -11.59 -2.46
C TYR A 208 0.10 -11.94 -2.32
N GLY A 209 -0.24 -12.72 -1.29
CA GLY A 209 -1.57 -13.25 -1.07
C GLY A 209 -2.44 -12.37 -0.18
N CYS A 210 -2.63 -11.10 -0.53
CA CYS A 210 -3.47 -10.14 0.18
C CYS A 210 -4.77 -9.88 -0.57
N THR A 211 -5.89 -9.69 0.16
CA THR A 211 -7.13 -9.16 -0.40
C THR A 211 -7.00 -7.65 -0.65
N GLU A 212 -8.08 -6.99 -1.09
CA GLU A 212 -8.14 -5.52 -1.17
C GLU A 212 -8.05 -4.84 0.21
N LYS A 213 -8.29 -5.59 1.30
CA LYS A 213 -8.15 -5.11 2.67
C LYS A 213 -6.73 -5.37 3.16
N PRO A 214 -6.03 -4.34 3.66
CA PRO A 214 -4.69 -4.51 4.19
C PRO A 214 -4.62 -5.59 5.27
N ASN A 215 -3.58 -6.42 5.23
CA ASN A 215 -3.29 -7.45 6.22
C ASN A 215 -4.36 -8.57 6.34
N GLU A 216 -5.17 -8.77 5.27
CA GLU A 216 -6.13 -9.87 5.16
C GLU A 216 -5.71 -10.81 4.02
N GLY A 217 -5.44 -12.09 4.36
CA GLY A 217 -5.02 -13.11 3.39
C GLY A 217 -6.17 -13.63 2.53
N ILE A 218 -5.84 -14.00 1.29
CA ILE A 218 -6.80 -14.55 0.30
C ILE A 218 -7.22 -16.00 0.59
N ARG A 219 -6.71 -16.62 1.66
CA ARG A 219 -7.08 -17.95 2.16
C ARG A 219 -6.92 -19.07 1.15
N LEU A 220 -5.83 -19.06 0.39
CA LEU A 220 -5.51 -20.15 -0.53
C LEU A 220 -4.90 -21.34 0.21
N GLU A 221 -5.27 -22.53 -0.26
CA GLU A 221 -4.64 -23.77 0.20
C GLU A 221 -3.17 -23.84 -0.19
N PRO A 222 -2.30 -24.43 0.66
CA PRO A 222 -0.86 -24.50 0.39
C PRO A 222 -0.51 -25.16 -0.94
N SER A 223 -1.24 -26.18 -1.37
CA SER A 223 -1.06 -26.85 -2.67
C SER A 223 -1.31 -25.91 -3.85
N VAL A 224 -2.34 -25.05 -3.75
CA VAL A 224 -2.66 -24.05 -4.79
C VAL A 224 -1.58 -22.97 -4.85
N ILE A 225 -1.06 -22.54 -3.70
CA ILE A 225 0.07 -21.59 -3.64
C ILE A 225 1.28 -22.21 -4.34
N ALA A 226 1.60 -23.47 -4.06
CA ALA A 226 2.72 -24.19 -4.68
C ALA A 226 2.56 -24.32 -6.22
N GLU A 227 1.37 -24.61 -6.71
CA GLU A 227 1.07 -24.64 -8.15
C GLU A 227 1.28 -23.27 -8.82
N ASN A 228 0.81 -22.20 -8.18
CA ASN A 228 0.98 -20.84 -8.67
C ASN A 228 2.46 -20.41 -8.68
N ILE A 229 3.23 -20.75 -7.63
CA ILE A 229 4.68 -20.54 -7.59
C ILE A 229 5.34 -21.21 -8.78
N ARG A 230 5.04 -22.50 -9.00
CA ARG A 230 5.59 -23.25 -10.13
C ARG A 230 5.22 -22.64 -11.48
N LYS A 231 3.97 -22.20 -11.64
CA LYS A 231 3.53 -21.54 -12.87
C LYS A 231 4.34 -20.28 -13.14
N ILE A 232 4.52 -19.43 -12.10
CA ILE A 232 5.34 -18.22 -12.21
C ILE A 232 6.78 -18.58 -12.64
N GLU A 233 7.40 -19.60 -12.02
CA GLU A 233 8.77 -20.02 -12.33
C GLU A 233 8.91 -20.61 -13.75
N CYS A 234 7.85 -21.21 -14.29
CA CYS A 234 7.82 -21.70 -15.66
C CYS A 234 7.60 -20.62 -16.71
N ASP A 235 6.89 -19.55 -16.36
CA ASP A 235 6.44 -18.53 -17.30
C ASP A 235 7.33 -17.28 -17.30
N ASP A 236 7.94 -16.92 -16.15
CA ASP A 236 8.74 -15.71 -16.02
C ASP A 236 10.07 -15.82 -16.77
N PRO A 237 10.38 -14.93 -17.72
CA PRO A 237 11.57 -15.00 -18.56
C PRO A 237 12.89 -14.90 -17.79
N ASN A 238 12.90 -14.25 -16.62
CA ASN A 238 14.08 -14.12 -15.77
C ASN A 238 14.32 -15.34 -14.89
N ILE A 239 13.33 -16.23 -14.73
CA ILE A 239 13.37 -17.38 -13.83
C ILE A 239 13.35 -18.69 -14.59
N LYS A 240 12.62 -18.76 -15.70
CA LYS A 240 12.41 -19.95 -16.50
C LYS A 240 13.70 -20.68 -16.87
N GLY A 241 13.75 -21.98 -16.54
CA GLY A 241 14.89 -22.84 -16.86
C GLY A 241 16.12 -22.63 -15.98
N ARG A 242 16.00 -21.86 -14.89
CA ARG A 242 17.07 -21.63 -13.92
C ARG A 242 16.85 -22.47 -12.66
N ASN A 243 17.92 -22.75 -11.95
CA ASN A 243 17.82 -23.32 -10.61
C ASN A 243 17.37 -22.22 -9.65
N VAL A 244 16.29 -22.46 -8.90
CA VAL A 244 15.76 -21.58 -7.88
C VAL A 244 16.03 -22.23 -6.51
N TYR A 245 16.76 -21.52 -5.66
CA TYR A 245 16.99 -21.96 -4.28
C TYR A 245 15.86 -21.45 -3.40
N GLY A 246 15.07 -22.36 -2.83
CA GLY A 246 13.95 -22.02 -1.95
C GLY A 246 14.41 -21.84 -0.51
N VAL A 247 13.93 -20.78 0.15
CA VAL A 247 14.04 -20.53 1.58
C VAL A 247 12.64 -20.23 2.10
N ALA A 248 12.29 -20.79 3.24
CA ALA A 248 10.99 -20.55 3.85
C ALA A 248 11.10 -20.42 5.37
N ASP A 249 10.10 -19.78 5.99
CA ASP A 249 10.02 -19.72 7.44
C ASP A 249 9.91 -21.13 8.03
N PRO A 250 10.67 -21.46 9.11
CA PRO A 250 10.65 -22.79 9.72
C PRO A 250 9.27 -23.26 10.19
N SER A 251 8.33 -22.36 10.44
CA SER A 251 6.97 -22.70 10.87
C SER A 251 6.19 -23.55 9.85
N ILE A 252 6.56 -23.50 8.56
CA ILE A 252 5.93 -24.35 7.54
C ILE A 252 6.16 -25.85 7.74
N PHE A 253 7.20 -26.23 8.50
CA PHE A 253 7.56 -27.61 8.83
C PHE A 253 6.89 -28.10 10.12
N ASP A 254 6.16 -27.22 10.84
CA ASP A 254 5.48 -27.59 12.08
C ASP A 254 4.36 -28.61 11.83
N LYS A 255 4.44 -29.75 12.53
CA LYS A 255 3.49 -30.88 12.49
C LYS A 255 2.55 -30.92 13.67
N SER A 256 2.38 -29.84 14.41
CA SER A 256 1.47 -29.80 15.57
C SER A 256 0.01 -30.17 15.22
N ARG A 257 -0.33 -30.22 13.94
CA ARG A 257 -1.65 -30.62 13.39
C ARG A 257 -1.59 -31.85 12.47
N ASP A 258 -0.68 -32.77 12.71
CA ASP A 258 -0.41 -34.00 11.96
C ASP A 258 0.14 -33.80 10.54
N VAL A 259 -0.22 -32.72 9.85
CA VAL A 259 0.23 -32.40 8.49
C VAL A 259 0.80 -31.01 8.48
N SER A 260 2.05 -30.87 8.03
CA SER A 260 2.69 -29.58 7.89
C SER A 260 2.27 -28.86 6.61
N VAL A 261 2.50 -27.54 6.55
CA VAL A 261 2.26 -26.75 5.33
C VAL A 261 3.11 -27.29 4.18
N VAL A 262 4.35 -27.67 4.44
CA VAL A 262 5.25 -28.25 3.45
C VAL A 262 4.74 -29.59 2.91
N ASP A 263 4.16 -30.44 3.75
CA ASP A 263 3.57 -31.71 3.30
C ASP A 263 2.39 -31.48 2.34
N LEU A 264 1.62 -30.40 2.54
CA LEU A 264 0.52 -30.01 1.63
C LEU A 264 1.05 -29.43 0.33
N MET A 265 2.09 -28.59 0.37
CA MET A 265 2.71 -27.99 -0.81
C MET A 265 3.37 -29.02 -1.71
N THR A 266 4.04 -30.01 -1.14
CA THR A 266 4.73 -31.08 -1.90
C THR A 266 3.76 -32.07 -2.58
N ARG A 267 2.47 -32.05 -2.24
CA ARG A 267 1.43 -32.77 -3.00
C ARG A 267 1.23 -32.18 -4.41
N ALA A 268 1.59 -30.93 -4.62
CA ALA A 268 1.59 -30.33 -5.95
C ALA A 268 2.68 -31.00 -6.82
N PRO A 269 2.36 -31.47 -8.05
CA PRO A 269 3.31 -32.17 -8.89
C PRO A 269 4.57 -31.32 -9.18
N LYS A 270 5.76 -31.90 -8.94
CA LYS A 270 7.07 -31.26 -9.24
C LYS A 270 7.38 -29.98 -8.45
N PHE A 271 6.74 -29.74 -7.31
CA PHE A 271 7.14 -28.64 -6.43
C PHE A 271 8.30 -29.07 -5.54
N VAL A 272 9.40 -28.32 -5.55
CA VAL A 272 10.56 -28.47 -4.68
C VAL A 272 10.71 -27.18 -3.88
N ILE A 273 10.83 -27.35 -2.56
CA ILE A 273 11.04 -26.23 -1.62
C ILE A 273 12.52 -25.92 -1.56
#